data_e4c80f13fb0e16308fbf4db57cbe355f
#
_entry.id   e4c80f13fb0e16308fbf4db57cbe355f
#
_cell.length_a   1.000
_cell.length_b   1.000
_cell.length_c   1.000
_cell.angle_alpha   90.00
_cell.angle_beta   90.00
_cell.angle_gamma   90.00
#
_symmetry.space_group_name_H-M   'P 1'
#
loop_
_entity.id
_entity.type
_entity.pdbx_description
1 polymer ?
#
loop_
_entity_poly.entity_id
_entity_poly.type
_entity_poly.pdbx_seq_one_letter_code
_entity_poly.pdbx_strand_id
1 'polypeptide(L)'
;MAQSREMTSGPSLPLILNFTFPLLLGNLLQQTYSLVDAAIVGKFLGINALASVGASTSVVFLILGFCNGCCGGFGIPVAQKFGARDYVTMRRYVSVSLKLAAVMSVAVAIVTSLLCGFILRSMRTPENIFEGAYLYLLITFIGVPCTFFYNLLSSIIRALGDSKTPFWFLLFSTILNIVLDLFCILTLGWRVAGAAIATVFSQGLSALLCYIYMYRKFDILKTEPADRRFRGDLARQLLYIGVPMGLQFSITAIGSIMLQSANNALGTACVAAFTAAMRIKMFVMCPLDSLGMAMATYSGQNYGAGKPDRIWMGIKSATLMMTVYVIAIGALMWGLAEKFALLFISPDETEIIDDTALFLHINTSFFFLLGMLSILRYTIQGAGYTRLAMFSGVSEMVARVLVSLIAVPLWGFWGVCFGDPTAWLFANLFLIPAFIYVYRRLQRIVVKEGRVVANS
;
A
#
# COMPACT_ATOMS: atom_id res chain seq x y z
N MET A 1 -1.41 4.46 -29.43
CA MET A 1 -2.62 4.27 -28.60
C MET A 1 -2.24 3.47 -27.37
N ALA A 2 -2.37 4.01 -26.15
CA ALA A 2 -2.28 3.21 -24.94
C ALA A 2 -3.53 2.32 -24.95
N GLN A 3 -3.34 1.04 -25.27
CA GLN A 3 -4.42 0.08 -25.23
C GLN A 3 -4.72 -0.21 -23.78
N SER A 4 -5.96 0.10 -23.34
CA SER A 4 -6.52 -0.50 -22.15
C SER A 4 -6.36 -2.02 -22.28
N ARG A 5 -5.61 -2.65 -21.37
CA ARG A 5 -5.37 -4.09 -21.45
C ARG A 5 -6.46 -4.80 -20.68
N GLU A 6 -7.39 -5.42 -21.42
CA GLU A 6 -8.34 -6.33 -20.81
C GLU A 6 -7.60 -7.57 -20.26
N MET A 7 -7.77 -7.81 -18.97
CA MET A 7 -7.24 -9.03 -18.32
C MET A 7 -8.26 -10.19 -18.34
N THR A 8 -9.34 -10.03 -19.11
CA THR A 8 -10.46 -10.98 -19.18
C THR A 8 -10.29 -12.04 -20.27
N SER A 9 -9.18 -12.00 -21.03
CA SER A 9 -8.85 -12.92 -22.11
C SER A 9 -7.34 -13.23 -22.13
N GLY A 10 -6.96 -14.36 -22.75
CA GLY A 10 -5.56 -14.80 -22.85
C GLY A 10 -5.05 -15.52 -21.58
N PRO A 11 -3.81 -16.02 -21.59
CA PRO A 11 -3.22 -16.77 -20.49
C PRO A 11 -2.97 -15.87 -19.26
N SER A 12 -3.33 -16.36 -18.05
CA SER A 12 -3.31 -15.58 -16.82
C SER A 12 -1.89 -15.18 -16.38
N LEU A 13 -0.92 -16.09 -16.50
CA LEU A 13 0.44 -15.90 -16.01
C LEU A 13 1.15 -14.70 -16.66
N PRO A 14 1.26 -14.59 -18.02
CA PRO A 14 1.90 -13.43 -18.62
C PRO A 14 1.12 -12.13 -18.43
N LEU A 15 -0.22 -12.19 -18.31
CA LEU A 15 -1.03 -10.99 -18.01
C LEU A 15 -0.69 -10.44 -16.63
N ILE A 16 -0.67 -11.29 -15.61
CA ILE A 16 -0.37 -10.90 -14.23
C ILE A 16 1.09 -10.46 -14.14
N LEU A 17 2.04 -11.19 -14.73
CA LEU A 17 3.47 -10.85 -14.70
C LEU A 17 3.75 -9.48 -15.31
N ASN A 18 3.24 -9.24 -16.53
CA ASN A 18 3.43 -7.97 -17.24
C ASN A 18 2.80 -6.77 -16.53
N PHE A 19 1.74 -7.01 -15.75
CA PHE A 19 1.10 -5.98 -14.94
C PHE A 19 1.83 -5.77 -13.60
N THR A 20 2.32 -6.84 -12.98
CA THR A 20 3.05 -6.80 -11.71
C THR A 20 4.39 -6.09 -11.84
N PHE A 21 5.12 -6.29 -12.95
CA PHE A 21 6.47 -5.77 -13.11
C PHE A 21 6.58 -4.24 -12.97
N PRO A 22 5.75 -3.40 -13.65
CA PRO A 22 5.77 -1.95 -13.42
C PRO A 22 5.33 -1.54 -12.02
N LEU A 23 4.42 -2.29 -11.38
CA LEU A 23 4.03 -2.06 -9.99
C LEU A 23 5.19 -2.32 -9.04
N LEU A 24 5.93 -3.40 -9.26
CA LEU A 24 7.13 -3.72 -8.50
C LEU A 24 8.17 -2.61 -8.61
N LEU A 25 8.47 -2.16 -9.83
CA LEU A 25 9.40 -1.05 -10.03
C LEU A 25 8.92 0.23 -9.32
N GLY A 26 7.62 0.50 -9.32
CA GLY A 26 7.02 1.62 -8.61
C GLY A 26 7.18 1.50 -7.08
N ASN A 27 6.92 0.33 -6.52
CA ASN A 27 7.07 0.09 -5.08
C ASN A 27 8.55 0.18 -4.65
N LEU A 28 9.46 -0.40 -5.42
CA LEU A 28 10.91 -0.29 -5.16
C LEU A 28 11.38 1.17 -5.24
N LEU A 29 10.93 1.91 -6.24
CA LEU A 29 11.23 3.34 -6.39
C LEU A 29 10.74 4.14 -5.18
N GLN A 30 9.53 3.84 -4.68
CA GLN A 30 8.97 4.50 -3.51
C GLN A 30 9.76 4.21 -2.23
N GLN A 31 10.25 2.98 -2.04
CA GLN A 31 11.13 2.64 -0.92
C GLN A 31 12.49 3.36 -1.03
N THR A 32 13.08 3.36 -2.22
CA THR A 32 14.35 4.07 -2.48
C THR A 32 14.18 5.58 -2.26
N TYR A 33 13.10 6.16 -2.74
CA TYR A 33 12.77 7.56 -2.53
C TYR A 33 12.73 7.92 -1.04
N SER A 34 12.03 7.13 -0.22
CA SER A 34 11.94 7.38 1.23
C SER A 34 13.31 7.35 1.92
N LEU A 35 14.24 6.51 1.44
CA LEU A 35 15.62 6.49 1.95
C LEU A 35 16.41 7.73 1.52
N VAL A 36 16.27 8.15 0.25
CA VAL A 36 16.97 9.32 -0.30
C VAL A 36 16.49 10.61 0.40
N ASP A 37 15.18 10.77 0.59
CA ASP A 37 14.59 11.91 1.30
C ASP A 37 15.13 12.01 2.74
N ALA A 38 15.11 10.90 3.48
CA ALA A 38 15.68 10.84 4.83
C ALA A 38 17.19 11.16 4.84
N ALA A 39 17.95 10.68 3.83
CA ALA A 39 19.37 10.97 3.70
C ALA A 39 19.65 12.45 3.41
N ILE A 40 18.84 13.09 2.53
CA ILE A 40 18.94 14.52 2.23
C ILE A 40 18.69 15.33 3.51
N VAL A 41 17.58 15.07 4.21
CA VAL A 41 17.24 15.76 5.45
C VAL A 41 18.34 15.56 6.50
N GLY A 42 18.81 14.33 6.72
CA GLY A 42 19.84 14.01 7.70
C GLY A 42 21.18 14.68 7.39
N LYS A 43 21.61 14.66 6.12
CA LYS A 43 22.91 15.20 5.70
C LYS A 43 22.98 16.71 5.72
N PHE A 44 21.91 17.40 5.27
CA PHE A 44 21.92 18.83 5.07
C PHE A 44 21.29 19.62 6.22
N LEU A 45 20.38 19.03 6.99
CA LEU A 45 19.68 19.70 8.10
C LEU A 45 20.09 19.17 9.48
N GLY A 46 20.83 18.04 9.53
CA GLY A 46 21.34 17.45 10.75
C GLY A 46 20.34 16.53 11.50
N ILE A 47 20.82 16.01 12.63
CA ILE A 47 20.15 14.94 13.39
C ILE A 47 18.78 15.38 13.93
N ASN A 48 18.63 16.61 14.41
CA ASN A 48 17.36 17.09 14.95
C ASN A 48 16.26 17.17 13.88
N ALA A 49 16.60 17.59 12.65
CA ALA A 49 15.67 17.61 11.54
C ALA A 49 15.26 16.19 11.11
N LEU A 50 16.21 15.29 11.04
CA LEU A 50 15.94 13.87 10.77
C LEU A 50 15.04 13.25 11.86
N ALA A 51 15.30 13.56 13.12
CA ALA A 51 14.48 13.13 14.25
C ALA A 51 13.04 13.69 14.17
N SER A 52 12.88 14.97 13.74
CA SER A 52 11.58 15.60 13.52
C SER A 52 10.75 14.87 12.47
N VAL A 53 11.36 14.54 11.32
CA VAL A 53 10.72 13.75 10.25
C VAL A 53 10.44 12.33 10.73
N GLY A 54 11.41 11.71 11.41
CA GLY A 54 11.27 10.34 11.95
C GLY A 54 10.12 10.22 12.96
N ALA A 55 9.97 11.16 13.89
CA ALA A 55 8.86 11.20 14.85
C ALA A 55 7.50 11.29 14.15
N SER A 56 7.46 11.93 12.98
CA SER A 56 6.24 12.11 12.17
C SER A 56 5.85 10.88 11.35
N THR A 57 6.79 9.98 11.07
CA THR A 57 6.63 8.89 10.10
C THR A 57 5.46 7.96 10.42
N SER A 58 5.27 7.57 11.67
CA SER A 58 4.20 6.66 12.08
C SER A 58 2.80 7.26 11.85
N VAL A 59 2.65 8.56 12.13
CA VAL A 59 1.37 9.27 11.93
C VAL A 59 1.09 9.46 10.45
N VAL A 60 2.10 9.84 9.68
CA VAL A 60 2.01 9.96 8.21
C VAL A 60 1.60 8.62 7.61
N PHE A 61 2.23 7.52 8.03
CA PHE A 61 1.90 6.18 7.56
C PHE A 61 0.44 5.79 7.87
N LEU A 62 -0.03 6.10 9.09
CA LEU A 62 -1.41 5.80 9.50
C LEU A 62 -2.42 6.55 8.61
N ILE A 63 -2.23 7.85 8.40
CA ILE A 63 -3.18 8.71 7.69
C ILE A 63 -3.07 8.52 6.18
N LEU A 64 -1.87 8.55 5.61
CA LEU A 64 -1.68 8.34 4.17
C LEU A 64 -1.95 6.89 3.78
N GLY A 65 -1.70 5.92 4.66
CA GLY A 65 -2.10 4.51 4.48
C GLY A 65 -3.61 4.37 4.36
N PHE A 66 -4.38 5.04 5.24
CA PHE A 66 -5.84 5.10 5.14
C PHE A 66 -6.28 5.69 3.80
N CYS A 67 -5.71 6.83 3.41
CA CYS A 67 -6.03 7.50 2.15
C CYS A 67 -5.72 6.60 0.94
N ASN A 68 -4.56 5.94 0.94
CA ASN A 68 -4.13 5.03 -0.13
C ASN A 68 -5.06 3.81 -0.24
N GLY A 69 -5.45 3.23 0.89
CA GLY A 69 -6.43 2.14 0.94
C GLY A 69 -7.80 2.55 0.38
N CYS A 70 -8.30 3.74 0.74
CA CYS A 70 -9.54 4.28 0.18
C CYS A 70 -9.46 4.47 -1.34
N CYS A 71 -8.35 5.03 -1.84
CA CYS A 71 -8.11 5.22 -3.28
C CYS A 71 -8.05 3.89 -4.03
N GLY A 72 -7.37 2.88 -3.47
CA GLY A 72 -7.37 1.51 -4.00
C GLY A 72 -8.78 0.93 -4.09
N GLY A 73 -9.58 1.11 -3.04
CA GLY A 73 -10.96 0.66 -2.98
C GLY A 73 -11.87 1.34 -4.00
N PHE A 74 -11.66 2.63 -4.29
CA PHE A 74 -12.42 3.35 -5.30
C PHE A 74 -12.11 2.86 -6.73
N GLY A 75 -10.91 2.30 -6.96
CA GLY A 75 -10.55 1.67 -8.22
C GLY A 75 -11.27 0.34 -8.50
N ILE A 76 -11.76 -0.36 -7.46
CA ILE A 76 -12.36 -1.70 -7.63
C ILE A 76 -13.64 -1.66 -8.46
N PRO A 77 -14.67 -0.82 -8.18
CA PRO A 77 -15.86 -0.74 -9.03
C PRO A 77 -15.54 -0.30 -10.46
N VAL A 78 -14.51 0.55 -10.64
CA VAL A 78 -14.04 0.94 -11.97
C VAL A 78 -13.51 -0.29 -12.73
N ALA A 79 -12.65 -1.10 -12.11
CA ALA A 79 -12.12 -2.34 -12.70
C ALA A 79 -13.22 -3.35 -13.02
N GLN A 80 -14.20 -3.51 -12.13
CA GLN A 80 -15.34 -4.41 -12.33
C GLN A 80 -16.20 -3.96 -13.52
N LYS A 81 -16.52 -2.66 -13.60
CA LYS A 81 -17.33 -2.12 -14.70
C LYS A 81 -16.58 -2.11 -16.04
N PHE A 82 -15.27 -1.90 -15.99
CA PHE A 82 -14.40 -2.07 -17.15
C PHE A 82 -14.42 -3.51 -17.66
N GLY A 83 -14.26 -4.50 -16.77
CA GLY A 83 -14.35 -5.93 -17.12
C GLY A 83 -15.71 -6.36 -17.65
N ALA A 84 -16.79 -5.76 -17.14
CA ALA A 84 -18.17 -5.95 -17.63
C ALA A 84 -18.45 -5.22 -18.95
N ARG A 85 -17.54 -4.41 -19.48
CA ARG A 85 -17.73 -3.51 -20.63
C ARG A 85 -18.86 -2.49 -20.45
N ASP A 86 -19.28 -2.23 -19.21
CA ASP A 86 -20.25 -1.21 -18.84
C ASP A 86 -19.55 0.15 -18.65
N TYR A 87 -19.15 0.75 -19.78
CA TYR A 87 -18.37 2.00 -19.77
C TYR A 87 -19.18 3.20 -19.28
N VAL A 88 -20.50 3.19 -19.41
CA VAL A 88 -21.38 4.27 -18.92
C VAL A 88 -21.34 4.31 -17.40
N THR A 89 -21.60 3.19 -16.75
CA THR A 89 -21.55 3.13 -15.27
C THR A 89 -20.11 3.32 -14.76
N MET A 90 -19.11 2.82 -15.49
CA MET A 90 -17.70 3.05 -15.17
C MET A 90 -17.36 4.55 -15.11
N ARG A 91 -17.74 5.35 -16.14
CA ARG A 91 -17.53 6.81 -16.16
C ARG A 91 -18.21 7.50 -14.99
N ARG A 92 -19.41 7.05 -14.62
CA ARG A 92 -20.13 7.57 -13.43
C ARG A 92 -19.38 7.29 -12.15
N TYR A 93 -18.83 6.06 -11.96
CA TYR A 93 -17.97 5.75 -10.81
C TYR A 93 -16.72 6.64 -10.77
N VAL A 94 -16.05 6.84 -11.89
CA VAL A 94 -14.90 7.75 -11.98
C VAL A 94 -15.29 9.18 -11.59
N SER A 95 -16.40 9.71 -12.13
CA SER A 95 -16.88 11.07 -11.81
C SER A 95 -17.23 11.22 -10.33
N VAL A 96 -17.93 10.23 -9.75
CA VAL A 96 -18.32 10.27 -8.34
C VAL A 96 -17.10 10.09 -7.43
N SER A 97 -16.14 9.21 -7.78
CA SER A 97 -14.91 9.00 -7.00
C SER A 97 -14.05 10.25 -6.93
N LEU A 98 -13.93 11.03 -8.03
CA LEU A 98 -13.19 12.30 -8.02
C LEU A 98 -13.84 13.33 -7.08
N LYS A 99 -15.16 13.45 -7.09
CA LYS A 99 -15.89 14.36 -6.18
C LYS A 99 -15.79 13.93 -4.73
N LEU A 100 -15.93 12.63 -4.49
CA LEU A 100 -15.82 12.06 -3.16
C LEU A 100 -14.39 12.21 -2.62
N ALA A 101 -13.39 12.02 -3.47
CA ALA A 101 -11.99 12.27 -3.14
C ALA A 101 -11.73 13.73 -2.74
N ALA A 102 -12.32 14.69 -3.47
CA ALA A 102 -12.21 16.10 -3.10
C ALA A 102 -12.75 16.37 -1.69
N VAL A 103 -13.96 15.88 -1.41
CA VAL A 103 -14.58 16.07 -0.08
C VAL A 103 -13.78 15.35 1.02
N MET A 104 -13.44 14.07 0.81
CA MET A 104 -12.74 13.26 1.81
C MET A 104 -11.34 13.77 2.09
N SER A 105 -10.58 14.10 1.05
CA SER A 105 -9.19 14.57 1.23
C SER A 105 -9.14 15.91 1.95
N VAL A 106 -10.06 16.84 1.63
CA VAL A 106 -10.16 18.12 2.33
C VAL A 106 -10.60 17.90 3.79
N ALA A 107 -11.60 17.03 4.04
CA ALA A 107 -12.04 16.72 5.39
C ALA A 107 -10.88 16.11 6.22
N VAL A 108 -10.14 15.15 5.67
CA VAL A 108 -8.97 14.56 6.33
C VAL A 108 -7.91 15.63 6.57
N ALA A 109 -7.59 16.47 5.58
CA ALA A 109 -6.61 17.54 5.73
C ALA A 109 -6.98 18.50 6.86
N ILE A 110 -8.23 18.95 6.93
CA ILE A 110 -8.70 19.85 7.99
C ILE A 110 -8.60 19.19 9.37
N VAL A 111 -9.18 17.97 9.51
CA VAL A 111 -9.20 17.28 10.81
C VAL A 111 -7.80 16.99 11.30
N THR A 112 -6.92 16.47 10.44
CA THR A 112 -5.54 16.13 10.85
C THR A 112 -4.70 17.37 11.12
N SER A 113 -4.87 18.46 10.37
CA SER A 113 -4.19 19.72 10.61
C SER A 113 -4.60 20.34 11.95
N LEU A 114 -5.89 20.33 12.29
CA LEU A 114 -6.39 20.81 13.57
C LEU A 114 -5.89 19.98 14.76
N LEU A 115 -5.76 18.67 14.56
CA LEU A 115 -5.29 17.72 15.58
C LEU A 115 -3.77 17.60 15.64
N CYS A 116 -3.01 18.21 14.74
CA CYS A 116 -1.57 18.02 14.57
C CYS A 116 -0.80 18.24 15.89
N GLY A 117 -1.04 19.35 16.58
CA GLY A 117 -0.41 19.64 17.87
C GLY A 117 -0.81 18.68 18.99
N PHE A 118 -2.07 18.25 19.02
CA PHE A 118 -2.55 17.25 19.97
C PHE A 118 -1.89 15.88 19.74
N ILE A 119 -1.79 15.46 18.49
CA ILE A 119 -1.15 14.19 18.10
C ILE A 119 0.30 14.14 18.58
N LEU A 120 1.10 15.18 18.27
CA LEU A 120 2.51 15.23 18.66
C LEU A 120 2.71 15.27 20.17
N ARG A 121 1.87 15.98 20.92
CA ARG A 121 1.91 16.00 22.39
C ARG A 121 1.54 14.64 22.97
N SER A 122 0.53 13.98 22.41
CA SER A 122 0.12 12.62 22.82
C SER A 122 1.22 11.59 22.59
N MET A 123 2.06 11.81 21.56
CA MET A 123 3.24 10.98 21.26
C MET A 123 4.45 11.34 22.15
N ARG A 124 4.32 12.31 23.05
CA ARG A 124 5.42 12.80 23.90
C ARG A 124 6.65 13.20 23.09
N THR A 125 6.43 13.88 21.97
CA THR A 125 7.52 14.38 21.11
C THR A 125 8.39 15.36 21.90
N PRO A 126 9.73 15.18 21.96
CA PRO A 126 10.62 16.07 22.67
C PRO A 126 10.56 17.52 22.17
N GLU A 127 10.67 18.50 23.07
CA GLU A 127 10.51 19.93 22.75
C GLU A 127 11.52 20.43 21.72
N ASN A 128 12.76 19.91 21.73
CA ASN A 128 13.81 20.29 20.78
C ASN A 128 13.53 19.92 19.33
N ILE A 129 12.62 18.98 19.06
CA ILE A 129 12.23 18.56 17.71
C ILE A 129 10.75 18.85 17.41
N PHE A 130 9.98 19.34 18.41
CA PHE A 130 8.53 19.52 18.30
C PHE A 130 8.14 20.48 17.18
N GLU A 131 8.79 21.64 17.11
CA GLU A 131 8.48 22.67 16.09
C GLU A 131 8.72 22.15 14.67
N GLY A 132 9.85 21.46 14.45
CA GLY A 132 10.17 20.85 13.15
C GLY A 132 9.19 19.76 12.76
N ALA A 133 8.83 18.88 13.71
CA ALA A 133 7.84 17.82 13.49
C ALA A 133 6.43 18.39 13.23
N TYR A 134 6.04 19.41 13.98
CA TYR A 134 4.76 20.10 13.79
C TYR A 134 4.63 20.71 12.40
N LEU A 135 5.65 21.46 11.97
CA LEU A 135 5.65 22.13 10.67
C LEU A 135 5.64 21.11 9.51
N TYR A 136 6.45 20.06 9.63
CA TYR A 136 6.49 18.97 8.65
C TYR A 136 5.13 18.27 8.52
N LEU A 137 4.53 17.87 9.64
CA LEU A 137 3.22 17.21 9.67
C LEU A 137 2.11 18.13 9.16
N LEU A 138 2.09 19.38 9.58
CA LEU A 138 1.07 20.34 9.18
C LEU A 138 1.07 20.52 7.64
N ILE A 139 2.25 20.72 7.04
CA ILE A 139 2.39 20.87 5.59
C ILE A 139 1.96 19.58 4.89
N THR A 140 2.39 18.43 5.40
CA THR A 140 2.00 17.12 4.86
C THR A 140 0.49 16.92 4.91
N PHE A 141 -0.17 17.30 6.00
CA PHE A 141 -1.63 17.19 6.17
C PHE A 141 -2.41 18.14 5.27
N ILE A 142 -1.95 19.38 5.13
CA ILE A 142 -2.51 20.32 4.14
C ILE A 142 -2.34 19.77 2.73
N GLY A 143 -1.26 19.03 2.46
CA GLY A 143 -0.97 18.38 1.20
C GLY A 143 -1.72 17.08 0.92
N VAL A 144 -2.48 16.53 1.89
CA VAL A 144 -3.26 15.29 1.70
C VAL A 144 -4.10 15.28 0.42
N PRO A 145 -4.78 16.36 0.00
CA PRO A 145 -5.51 16.38 -1.26
C PRO A 145 -4.64 16.02 -2.47
N CYS A 146 -3.41 16.55 -2.55
CA CYS A 146 -2.50 16.26 -3.66
C CYS A 146 -2.15 14.77 -3.73
N THR A 147 -1.77 14.19 -2.59
CA THR A 147 -1.44 12.77 -2.48
C THR A 147 -2.66 11.87 -2.74
N PHE A 148 -3.84 12.26 -2.22
CA PHE A 148 -5.07 11.51 -2.42
C PHE A 148 -5.47 11.47 -3.90
N PHE A 149 -5.45 12.62 -4.59
CA PHE A 149 -5.76 12.67 -6.02
C PHE A 149 -4.76 11.90 -6.87
N TYR A 150 -3.46 11.99 -6.59
CA TYR A 150 -2.46 11.18 -7.28
C TYR A 150 -2.73 9.68 -7.13
N ASN A 151 -2.97 9.21 -5.90
CA ASN A 151 -3.24 7.79 -5.63
C ASN A 151 -4.56 7.32 -6.26
N LEU A 152 -5.61 8.14 -6.23
CA LEU A 152 -6.88 7.82 -6.87
C LEU A 152 -6.75 7.70 -8.39
N LEU A 153 -6.14 8.69 -9.05
CA LEU A 153 -5.95 8.68 -10.49
C LEU A 153 -5.07 7.50 -10.93
N SER A 154 -3.99 7.22 -10.19
CA SER A 154 -3.17 6.04 -10.40
C SER A 154 -3.96 4.74 -10.24
N SER A 155 -4.87 4.67 -9.26
CA SER A 155 -5.74 3.51 -9.04
C SER A 155 -6.74 3.32 -10.19
N ILE A 156 -7.34 4.40 -10.69
CA ILE A 156 -8.25 4.37 -11.85
C ILE A 156 -7.50 3.91 -13.11
N ILE A 157 -6.31 4.44 -13.39
CA ILE A 157 -5.51 4.03 -14.55
C ILE A 157 -5.15 2.55 -14.46
N ARG A 158 -4.75 2.07 -13.26
CA ARG A 158 -4.49 0.64 -13.02
C ARG A 158 -5.74 -0.21 -13.22
N ALA A 159 -6.92 0.26 -12.80
CA ALA A 159 -8.19 -0.43 -12.99
C ALA A 159 -8.52 -0.69 -14.47
N LEU A 160 -8.04 0.18 -15.38
CA LEU A 160 -8.14 0.02 -16.84
C LEU A 160 -7.05 -0.90 -17.45
N GLY A 161 -6.23 -1.53 -16.60
CA GLY A 161 -5.17 -2.46 -17.03
C GLY A 161 -3.85 -1.79 -17.42
N ASP A 162 -3.65 -0.51 -17.12
CA ASP A 162 -2.39 0.18 -17.34
C ASP A 162 -1.63 0.40 -16.03
N SER A 163 -0.61 -0.42 -15.78
CA SER A 163 0.30 -0.28 -14.64
C SER A 163 1.57 0.53 -14.98
N LYS A 164 1.86 0.72 -16.27
CA LYS A 164 3.09 1.41 -16.71
C LYS A 164 3.01 2.91 -16.52
N THR A 165 1.88 3.49 -16.86
CA THR A 165 1.70 4.95 -16.80
C THR A 165 1.83 5.49 -15.38
N PRO A 166 1.19 4.92 -14.33
CA PRO A 166 1.41 5.34 -12.94
C PRO A 166 2.88 5.25 -12.51
N PHE A 167 3.62 4.24 -12.97
CA PHE A 167 5.05 4.12 -12.69
C PHE A 167 5.84 5.32 -13.26
N TRP A 168 5.61 5.71 -14.52
CA TRP A 168 6.31 6.83 -15.12
C TRP A 168 6.01 8.17 -14.42
N PHE A 169 4.78 8.39 -13.99
CA PHE A 169 4.44 9.57 -13.21
C PHE A 169 5.04 9.54 -11.80
N LEU A 170 5.15 8.37 -11.19
CA LEU A 170 5.85 8.22 -9.92
C LEU A 170 7.35 8.52 -10.08
N LEU A 171 7.99 8.00 -11.12
CA LEU A 171 9.40 8.28 -11.41
C LEU A 171 9.63 9.79 -11.62
N PHE A 172 8.78 10.44 -12.41
CA PHE A 172 8.81 11.89 -12.60
C PHE A 172 8.66 12.65 -11.28
N SER A 173 7.67 12.25 -10.46
CA SER A 173 7.41 12.84 -9.15
C SER A 173 8.62 12.71 -8.23
N THR A 174 9.25 11.53 -8.22
CA THR A 174 10.43 11.25 -7.39
C THR A 174 11.63 12.11 -7.79
N ILE A 175 11.93 12.20 -9.08
CA ILE A 175 13.04 13.04 -9.59
C ILE A 175 12.77 14.51 -9.26
N LEU A 176 11.55 14.98 -9.54
CA LEU A 176 11.16 16.36 -9.27
C LEU A 176 11.26 16.68 -7.76
N ASN A 177 10.80 15.75 -6.90
CA ASN A 177 10.87 15.95 -5.48
C ASN A 177 12.33 16.07 -4.99
N ILE A 178 13.24 15.17 -5.41
CA ILE A 178 14.67 15.25 -5.05
C ILE A 178 15.27 16.60 -5.45
N VAL A 179 14.97 17.07 -6.66
CA VAL A 179 15.45 18.39 -7.13
C VAL A 179 14.88 19.52 -6.27
N LEU A 180 13.59 19.46 -5.95
CA LEU A 180 12.93 20.48 -5.13
C LEU A 180 13.39 20.43 -3.68
N ASP A 181 13.63 19.25 -3.10
CA ASP A 181 14.20 19.09 -1.76
C ASP A 181 15.53 19.82 -1.66
N LEU A 182 16.45 19.55 -2.58
CA LEU A 182 17.76 20.22 -2.63
C LEU A 182 17.60 21.74 -2.83
N PHE A 183 16.72 22.17 -3.72
CA PHE A 183 16.46 23.57 -3.98
C PHE A 183 15.86 24.29 -2.75
N CYS A 184 14.80 23.72 -2.14
CA CYS A 184 14.14 24.32 -0.99
C CYS A 184 15.03 24.34 0.27
N ILE A 185 15.84 23.29 0.46
CA ILE A 185 16.72 23.16 1.62
C ILE A 185 17.97 24.01 1.45
N LEU A 186 18.69 23.90 0.30
CA LEU A 186 20.00 24.54 0.13
C LEU A 186 19.90 25.99 -0.34
N THR A 187 18.96 26.29 -1.24
CA THR A 187 18.87 27.63 -1.85
C THR A 187 17.92 28.53 -1.10
N LEU A 188 16.73 28.02 -0.72
CA LEU A 188 15.72 28.81 0.00
C LEU A 188 15.88 28.78 1.53
N GLY A 189 16.63 27.82 2.07
CA GLY A 189 16.84 27.71 3.52
C GLY A 189 15.59 27.32 4.32
N TRP A 190 14.58 26.69 3.69
CA TRP A 190 13.30 26.37 4.31
C TRP A 190 13.34 25.16 5.26
N ARG A 191 14.52 24.63 5.51
CA ARG A 191 14.75 23.53 6.45
C ARG A 191 13.77 22.35 6.23
N VAL A 192 13.22 21.80 7.30
CA VAL A 192 12.29 20.63 7.28
C VAL A 192 10.99 20.95 6.51
N ALA A 193 10.51 22.20 6.56
CA ALA A 193 9.35 22.63 5.78
C ALA A 193 9.58 22.51 4.27
N GLY A 194 10.83 22.75 3.82
CA GLY A 194 11.20 22.61 2.41
C GLY A 194 10.97 21.21 1.88
N ALA A 195 11.38 20.17 2.61
CA ALA A 195 11.15 18.76 2.25
C ALA A 195 9.64 18.44 2.15
N ALA A 196 8.85 18.88 3.13
CA ALA A 196 7.41 18.66 3.10
C ALA A 196 6.73 19.35 1.89
N ILE A 197 7.09 20.61 1.60
CA ILE A 197 6.57 21.38 0.46
C ILE A 197 6.96 20.73 -0.85
N ALA A 198 8.21 20.33 -1.00
CA ALA A 198 8.69 19.64 -2.21
C ALA A 198 7.90 18.35 -2.49
N THR A 199 7.64 17.56 -1.44
CA THR A 199 6.82 16.33 -1.53
C THR A 199 5.39 16.67 -1.98
N VAL A 200 4.73 17.62 -1.33
CA VAL A 200 3.33 18.00 -1.65
C VAL A 200 3.24 18.55 -3.07
N PHE A 201 4.17 19.42 -3.47
CA PHE A 201 4.19 19.99 -4.81
C PHE A 201 4.40 18.93 -5.89
N SER A 202 5.37 18.02 -5.69
CA SER A 202 5.66 16.95 -6.64
C SER A 202 4.47 16.01 -6.82
N GLN A 203 3.79 15.68 -5.73
CA GLN A 203 2.57 14.86 -5.74
C GLN A 203 1.41 15.58 -6.45
N GLY A 204 1.22 16.88 -6.18
CA GLY A 204 0.19 17.71 -6.81
C GLY A 204 0.39 17.82 -8.32
N LEU A 205 1.63 18.10 -8.76
CA LEU A 205 1.95 18.18 -10.19
C LEU A 205 1.75 16.82 -10.88
N SER A 206 2.17 15.73 -10.23
CA SER A 206 1.95 14.38 -10.77
C SER A 206 0.48 14.01 -10.83
N ALA A 207 -0.34 14.41 -9.85
CA ALA A 207 -1.79 14.26 -9.92
C ALA A 207 -2.40 15.00 -11.11
N LEU A 208 -1.97 16.26 -11.34
CA LEU A 208 -2.43 17.03 -12.48
C LEU A 208 -2.04 16.39 -13.82
N LEU A 209 -0.80 15.92 -13.94
CA LEU A 209 -0.33 15.24 -15.15
C LEU A 209 -1.06 13.91 -15.36
N CYS A 210 -1.30 13.12 -14.31
CA CYS A 210 -2.13 11.92 -14.39
C CYS A 210 -3.56 12.23 -14.86
N TYR A 211 -4.16 13.30 -14.33
CA TYR A 211 -5.51 13.73 -14.73
C TYR A 211 -5.57 14.11 -16.23
N ILE A 212 -4.64 14.95 -16.68
CA ILE A 212 -4.55 15.37 -18.10
C ILE A 212 -4.33 14.16 -19.01
N TYR A 213 -3.40 13.27 -18.62
CA TYR A 213 -3.12 12.05 -19.37
C TYR A 213 -4.36 11.15 -19.45
N MET A 214 -5.03 10.91 -18.34
CA MET A 214 -6.20 10.05 -18.25
C MET A 214 -7.30 10.49 -19.24
N TYR A 215 -7.65 11.79 -19.28
CA TYR A 215 -8.68 12.29 -20.17
C TYR A 215 -8.25 12.44 -21.64
N ARG A 216 -6.95 12.63 -21.90
CA ARG A 216 -6.45 12.71 -23.27
C ARG A 216 -6.26 11.35 -23.93
N LYS A 217 -5.93 10.34 -23.15
CA LYS A 217 -5.48 9.04 -23.68
C LYS A 217 -6.58 7.96 -23.66
N PHE A 218 -7.48 8.01 -22.72
CA PHE A 218 -8.57 7.04 -22.58
C PHE A 218 -9.90 7.65 -23.06
N ASP A 219 -10.22 7.48 -24.34
CA ASP A 219 -11.49 7.96 -24.92
C ASP A 219 -12.71 7.39 -24.18
N ILE A 220 -12.60 6.17 -23.62
CA ILE A 220 -13.64 5.52 -22.84
C ILE A 220 -14.00 6.27 -21.54
N LEU A 221 -13.13 7.18 -21.08
CA LEU A 221 -13.36 8.03 -19.89
C LEU A 221 -13.93 9.41 -20.22
N LYS A 222 -14.11 9.75 -21.50
CA LYS A 222 -14.76 11.01 -21.88
C LYS A 222 -16.18 11.01 -21.37
N THR A 223 -16.43 11.90 -20.40
CA THR A 223 -17.72 11.99 -19.69
C THR A 223 -18.71 12.87 -20.44
N GLU A 224 -19.92 12.39 -20.63
CA GLU A 224 -21.07 13.20 -21.04
C GLU A 224 -21.62 14.01 -19.84
N PRO A 225 -22.36 15.10 -20.09
CA PRO A 225 -22.97 15.89 -18.99
C PRO A 225 -23.82 15.07 -18.01
N ALA A 226 -24.49 14.02 -18.50
CA ALA A 226 -25.29 13.10 -17.69
C ALA A 226 -24.42 12.24 -16.74
N ASP A 227 -23.20 11.89 -17.13
CA ASP A 227 -22.27 11.09 -16.31
C ASP A 227 -21.66 11.91 -15.17
N ARG A 228 -21.73 13.25 -15.25
CA ARG A 228 -21.18 14.16 -14.23
C ARG A 228 -22.10 14.43 -13.06
N ARG A 229 -23.37 13.98 -13.11
CA ARG A 229 -24.29 14.15 -11.98
C ARG A 229 -23.81 13.33 -10.78
N PHE A 230 -23.85 13.95 -9.60
CA PHE A 230 -23.55 13.24 -8.35
C PHE A 230 -24.64 12.22 -8.07
N ARG A 231 -24.25 10.97 -7.81
CA ARG A 231 -25.15 9.86 -7.50
C ARG A 231 -24.79 9.31 -6.12
N GLY A 232 -25.69 9.53 -5.16
CA GLY A 232 -25.47 9.11 -3.77
C GLY A 232 -25.41 7.59 -3.59
N ASP A 233 -26.10 6.82 -4.45
CA ASP A 233 -26.04 5.35 -4.49
C ASP A 233 -24.63 4.85 -4.84
N LEU A 234 -24.00 5.44 -5.85
CA LEU A 234 -22.62 5.10 -6.25
C LEU A 234 -21.60 5.57 -5.20
N ALA A 235 -21.82 6.76 -4.63
CA ALA A 235 -20.97 7.26 -3.54
C ALA A 235 -21.01 6.33 -2.32
N ARG A 236 -22.20 5.84 -1.94
CA ARG A 236 -22.34 4.86 -0.86
C ARG A 236 -21.60 3.57 -1.15
N GLN A 237 -21.65 3.07 -2.39
CA GLN A 237 -20.90 1.87 -2.78
C GLN A 237 -19.40 2.08 -2.75
N LEU A 238 -18.90 3.23 -3.23
CA LEU A 238 -17.48 3.59 -3.15
C LEU A 238 -17.01 3.64 -1.70
N LEU A 239 -17.75 4.29 -0.81
CA LEU A 239 -17.43 4.33 0.63
C LEU A 239 -17.49 2.93 1.26
N TYR A 240 -18.49 2.12 0.90
CA TYR A 240 -18.61 0.75 1.40
C TYR A 240 -17.43 -0.14 1.04
N ILE A 241 -16.78 0.12 -0.08
CA ILE A 241 -15.59 -0.61 -0.56
C ILE A 241 -14.30 0.06 -0.06
N GLY A 242 -14.19 1.38 -0.20
CA GLY A 242 -12.96 2.11 0.07
C GLY A 242 -12.63 2.27 1.54
N VAL A 243 -13.62 2.63 2.38
CA VAL A 243 -13.37 2.85 3.81
C VAL A 243 -12.84 1.60 4.51
N PRO A 244 -13.40 0.39 4.32
CA PRO A 244 -12.82 -0.82 4.92
C PRO A 244 -11.38 -1.10 4.44
N MET A 245 -11.03 -0.78 3.20
CA MET A 245 -9.65 -0.91 2.72
C MET A 245 -8.71 0.09 3.39
N GLY A 246 -9.15 1.33 3.56
CA GLY A 246 -8.39 2.33 4.33
C GLY A 246 -8.19 1.91 5.78
N LEU A 247 -9.27 1.49 6.46
CA LEU A 247 -9.20 1.00 7.83
C LEU A 247 -8.29 -0.22 8.00
N GLN A 248 -8.24 -1.10 7.01
CA GLN A 248 -7.34 -2.25 7.05
C GLN A 248 -5.87 -1.82 7.21
N PHE A 249 -5.41 -0.82 6.43
CA PHE A 249 -4.05 -0.29 6.56
C PHE A 249 -3.80 0.29 7.94
N SER A 250 -4.75 1.07 8.47
CA SER A 250 -4.66 1.65 9.82
C SER A 250 -4.61 0.59 10.91
N ILE A 251 -5.45 -0.44 10.82
CA ILE A 251 -5.50 -1.54 11.80
C ILE A 251 -4.19 -2.34 11.79
N THR A 252 -3.67 -2.66 10.60
CA THR A 252 -2.38 -3.35 10.46
C THR A 252 -1.23 -2.51 11.03
N ALA A 253 -1.26 -1.18 10.83
CA ALA A 253 -0.28 -0.25 11.39
C ALA A 253 -0.28 -0.25 12.92
N ILE A 254 -1.47 -0.27 13.55
CA ILE A 254 -1.59 -0.36 15.02
C ILE A 254 -0.91 -1.63 15.54
N GLY A 255 -1.15 -2.77 14.90
CA GLY A 255 -0.49 -4.02 15.26
C GLY A 255 1.05 -3.95 15.18
N SER A 256 1.57 -3.29 14.13
CA SER A 256 3.01 -3.08 13.95
C SER A 256 3.59 -2.15 15.03
N ILE A 257 2.87 -1.10 15.42
CA ILE A 257 3.28 -0.18 16.50
C ILE A 257 3.36 -0.94 17.83
N MET A 258 2.42 -1.84 18.12
CA MET A 258 2.45 -2.65 19.35
C MET A 258 3.67 -3.57 19.39
N LEU A 259 3.99 -4.23 18.29
CA LEU A 259 5.20 -5.07 18.19
C LEU A 259 6.49 -4.24 18.32
N GLN A 260 6.54 -3.07 17.67
CA GLN A 260 7.65 -2.13 17.82
C GLN A 260 7.83 -1.67 19.25
N SER A 261 6.73 -1.36 19.96
CA SER A 261 6.77 -0.94 21.37
C SER A 261 7.31 -2.04 22.28
N ALA A 262 6.90 -3.30 22.04
CA ALA A 262 7.41 -4.44 22.78
C ALA A 262 8.91 -4.66 22.50
N ASN A 263 9.36 -4.51 21.25
CA ASN A 263 10.77 -4.58 20.89
C ASN A 263 11.60 -3.47 21.55
N ASN A 264 11.07 -2.25 21.63
CA ASN A 264 11.77 -1.13 22.27
C ASN A 264 12.05 -1.38 23.77
N ALA A 265 11.24 -2.17 24.43
CA ALA A 265 11.44 -2.54 25.83
C ALA A 265 12.61 -3.52 26.04
N LEU A 266 13.09 -4.19 24.99
CA LEU A 266 14.22 -5.14 25.05
C LEU A 266 15.61 -4.46 25.03
N GLY A 267 15.67 -3.16 24.74
CA GLY A 267 16.92 -2.41 24.74
C GLY A 267 17.41 -1.98 23.35
N THR A 268 18.47 -1.18 23.34
CA THR A 268 18.94 -0.49 22.14
C THR A 268 19.48 -1.42 21.05
N ALA A 269 20.13 -2.51 21.42
CA ALA A 269 20.65 -3.50 20.46
C ALA A 269 19.51 -4.15 19.66
N CYS A 270 18.45 -4.62 20.35
CA CYS A 270 17.27 -5.19 19.70
C CYS A 270 16.53 -4.16 18.82
N VAL A 271 16.48 -2.89 19.23
CA VAL A 271 15.89 -1.82 18.43
C VAL A 271 16.68 -1.57 17.16
N ALA A 272 18.02 -1.57 17.25
CA ALA A 272 18.89 -1.39 16.09
C ALA A 272 18.75 -2.57 15.11
N ALA A 273 18.81 -3.81 15.61
CA ALA A 273 18.65 -5.02 14.82
C ALA A 273 17.29 -5.06 14.10
N PHE A 274 16.21 -4.82 14.82
CA PHE A 274 14.85 -4.78 14.27
C PHE A 274 14.71 -3.70 13.19
N THR A 275 15.26 -2.51 13.44
CA THR A 275 15.18 -1.39 12.50
C THR A 275 15.91 -1.69 11.19
N ALA A 276 17.14 -2.23 11.28
CA ALA A 276 17.90 -2.64 10.11
C ALA A 276 17.19 -3.75 9.32
N ALA A 277 16.73 -4.79 10.04
CA ALA A 277 16.00 -5.90 9.46
C ALA A 277 14.71 -5.45 8.77
N MET A 278 13.95 -4.54 9.36
CA MET A 278 12.72 -3.98 8.77
C MET A 278 12.99 -3.20 7.49
N ARG A 279 14.11 -2.46 7.42
CA ARG A 279 14.50 -1.76 6.16
C ARG A 279 14.75 -2.75 5.04
N ILE A 280 15.53 -3.81 5.29
CA ILE A 280 15.80 -4.86 4.31
C ILE A 280 14.50 -5.57 3.92
N LYS A 281 13.69 -5.97 4.90
CA LYS A 281 12.42 -6.66 4.69
C LYS A 281 11.47 -5.87 3.80
N MET A 282 11.36 -4.54 3.94
CA MET A 282 10.49 -3.71 3.10
C MET A 282 10.81 -3.84 1.61
N PHE A 283 12.10 -3.87 1.24
CA PHE A 283 12.49 -4.10 -0.16
C PHE A 283 12.13 -5.50 -0.64
N VAL A 284 12.37 -6.49 0.20
CA VAL A 284 12.14 -7.91 -0.14
C VAL A 284 10.64 -8.25 -0.20
N MET A 285 9.79 -7.50 0.47
CA MET A 285 8.32 -7.66 0.41
C MET A 285 7.69 -7.04 -0.86
N CYS A 286 8.33 -6.06 -1.48
CA CYS A 286 7.75 -5.34 -2.64
C CYS A 286 7.19 -6.22 -3.75
N PRO A 287 7.83 -7.35 -4.16
CA PRO A 287 7.28 -8.23 -5.19
C PRO A 287 5.96 -8.89 -4.77
N LEU A 288 5.82 -9.28 -3.49
CA LEU A 288 4.63 -9.93 -2.97
C LEU A 288 3.45 -8.94 -2.90
N ASP A 289 3.70 -7.70 -2.46
CA ASP A 289 2.70 -6.64 -2.43
C ASP A 289 2.26 -6.24 -3.84
N SER A 290 3.22 -6.13 -4.77
CA SER A 290 2.94 -5.79 -6.18
C SER A 290 2.12 -6.86 -6.86
N LEU A 291 2.40 -8.14 -6.58
CA LEU A 291 1.62 -9.27 -7.07
C LEU A 291 0.20 -9.25 -6.50
N GLY A 292 0.04 -8.94 -5.21
CA GLY A 292 -1.26 -8.74 -4.59
C GLY A 292 -2.06 -7.64 -5.30
N MET A 293 -1.48 -6.46 -5.48
CA MET A 293 -2.13 -5.34 -6.18
C MET A 293 -2.54 -5.70 -7.61
N ALA A 294 -1.71 -6.48 -8.33
CA ALA A 294 -2.06 -6.98 -9.64
C ALA A 294 -3.27 -7.93 -9.58
N MET A 295 -3.36 -8.77 -8.55
CA MET A 295 -4.49 -9.67 -8.33
C MET A 295 -5.78 -8.92 -8.02
N ALA A 296 -5.75 -7.75 -7.37
CA ALA A 296 -6.94 -6.93 -7.17
C ALA A 296 -7.55 -6.47 -8.51
N THR A 297 -6.71 -5.96 -9.42
CA THR A 297 -7.15 -5.53 -10.75
C THR A 297 -7.61 -6.71 -11.60
N TYR A 298 -6.82 -7.79 -11.63
CA TYR A 298 -7.15 -9.00 -12.38
C TYR A 298 -8.48 -9.60 -11.92
N SER A 299 -8.66 -9.74 -10.62
CA SER A 299 -9.89 -10.30 -10.04
C SER A 299 -11.09 -9.38 -10.26
N GLY A 300 -10.90 -8.06 -10.11
CA GLY A 300 -11.94 -7.07 -10.34
C GLY A 300 -12.49 -7.10 -11.77
N GLN A 301 -11.60 -7.11 -12.77
CA GLN A 301 -12.00 -7.20 -14.17
C GLN A 301 -12.69 -8.54 -14.49
N ASN A 302 -12.15 -9.68 -14.01
CA ASN A 302 -12.74 -11.00 -14.28
C ASN A 302 -14.04 -11.20 -13.50
N TYR A 303 -14.20 -10.60 -12.32
CA TYR A 303 -15.46 -10.54 -11.59
C TYR A 303 -16.52 -9.81 -12.41
N GLY A 304 -16.20 -8.60 -12.89
CA GLY A 304 -17.11 -7.83 -13.74
C GLY A 304 -17.49 -8.52 -15.04
N ALA A 305 -16.56 -9.29 -15.62
CA ALA A 305 -16.79 -10.10 -16.82
C ALA A 305 -17.58 -11.40 -16.58
N GLY A 306 -17.97 -11.71 -15.33
CA GLY A 306 -18.66 -12.95 -14.99
C GLY A 306 -17.81 -14.22 -15.18
N LYS A 307 -16.46 -14.14 -15.02
CA LYS A 307 -15.53 -15.23 -15.28
C LYS A 307 -14.83 -15.73 -14.01
N PRO A 308 -15.54 -16.39 -13.06
CA PRO A 308 -14.94 -16.86 -11.81
C PRO A 308 -13.80 -17.86 -12.01
N ASP A 309 -13.89 -18.73 -13.04
CA ASP A 309 -12.84 -19.71 -13.33
C ASP A 309 -11.51 -19.05 -13.67
N ARG A 310 -11.55 -17.88 -14.31
CA ARG A 310 -10.33 -17.09 -14.57
C ARG A 310 -9.72 -16.53 -13.29
N ILE A 311 -10.53 -16.15 -12.30
CA ILE A 311 -10.04 -15.72 -10.99
C ILE A 311 -9.25 -16.87 -10.35
N TRP A 312 -9.77 -18.10 -10.41
CA TRP A 312 -9.08 -19.29 -9.91
C TRP A 312 -7.77 -19.57 -10.66
N MET A 313 -7.79 -19.46 -12.00
CA MET A 313 -6.56 -19.60 -12.82
C MET A 313 -5.53 -18.51 -12.47
N GLY A 314 -5.99 -17.29 -12.21
CA GLY A 314 -5.14 -16.19 -11.76
C GLY A 314 -4.46 -16.47 -10.43
N ILE A 315 -5.19 -17.02 -9.45
CA ILE A 315 -4.61 -17.45 -8.18
C ILE A 315 -3.54 -18.50 -8.37
N LYS A 316 -3.80 -19.54 -9.19
CA LYS A 316 -2.79 -20.57 -9.49
C LYS A 316 -1.53 -19.96 -10.10
N SER A 317 -1.68 -19.05 -11.07
CA SER A 317 -0.56 -18.38 -11.72
C SER A 317 0.21 -17.49 -10.75
N ALA A 318 -0.50 -16.71 -9.91
CA ALA A 318 0.10 -15.85 -8.91
C ALA A 318 0.81 -16.67 -7.82
N THR A 319 0.22 -17.78 -7.37
CA THR A 319 0.85 -18.69 -6.39
C THR A 319 2.12 -19.31 -6.95
N LEU A 320 2.14 -19.70 -8.23
CA LEU A 320 3.36 -20.21 -8.88
C LEU A 320 4.46 -19.14 -8.90
N MET A 321 4.15 -17.92 -9.35
CA MET A 321 5.11 -16.81 -9.37
C MET A 321 5.64 -16.48 -7.98
N MET A 322 4.75 -16.43 -7.00
CA MET A 322 5.07 -16.19 -5.58
C MET A 322 5.98 -17.29 -5.03
N THR A 323 5.68 -18.57 -5.30
CA THR A 323 6.47 -19.69 -4.81
C THR A 323 7.89 -19.66 -5.36
N VAL A 324 8.05 -19.40 -6.67
CA VAL A 324 9.38 -19.25 -7.28
C VAL A 324 10.15 -18.10 -6.63
N TYR A 325 9.50 -16.96 -6.42
CA TYR A 325 10.12 -15.82 -5.76
C TYR A 325 10.53 -16.12 -4.31
N VAL A 326 9.63 -16.73 -3.52
CA VAL A 326 9.87 -17.03 -2.11
C VAL A 326 11.02 -18.00 -1.93
N ILE A 327 11.13 -19.02 -2.80
CA ILE A 327 12.29 -19.95 -2.78
C ILE A 327 13.58 -19.19 -3.10
N ALA A 328 13.57 -18.36 -4.14
CA ALA A 328 14.76 -17.62 -4.55
C ALA A 328 15.23 -16.63 -3.48
N ILE A 329 14.30 -15.82 -2.93
CA ILE A 329 14.63 -14.83 -1.91
C ILE A 329 14.97 -15.48 -0.57
N GLY A 330 14.30 -16.59 -0.22
CA GLY A 330 14.62 -17.38 0.95
C GLY A 330 16.07 -17.88 0.89
N ALA A 331 16.47 -18.53 -0.20
CA ALA A 331 17.83 -18.98 -0.40
C ALA A 331 18.86 -17.83 -0.33
N LEU A 332 18.51 -16.68 -0.94
CA LEU A 332 19.36 -15.48 -0.91
C LEU A 332 19.55 -14.96 0.51
N MET A 333 18.46 -14.83 1.29
CA MET A 333 18.50 -14.32 2.65
C MET A 333 19.23 -15.29 3.59
N TRP A 334 19.00 -16.60 3.47
CA TRP A 334 19.73 -17.59 4.28
C TRP A 334 21.24 -17.59 4.03
N GLY A 335 21.69 -17.24 2.81
CA GLY A 335 23.11 -17.17 2.47
C GLY A 335 23.77 -15.81 2.67
N LEU A 336 23.01 -14.72 2.68
CA LEU A 336 23.57 -13.36 2.62
C LEU A 336 22.94 -12.36 3.62
N ALA A 337 22.11 -12.78 4.58
CA ALA A 337 21.44 -11.89 5.52
C ALA A 337 22.45 -11.02 6.32
N GLU A 338 23.53 -11.61 6.82
CA GLU A 338 24.60 -10.88 7.52
C GLU A 338 25.24 -9.81 6.63
N LYS A 339 25.48 -10.11 5.34
CA LYS A 339 26.04 -9.14 4.39
C LYS A 339 25.08 -7.99 4.10
N PHE A 340 23.79 -8.26 4.08
CA PHE A 340 22.79 -7.20 3.96
C PHE A 340 22.66 -6.37 5.24
N ALA A 341 22.86 -6.98 6.42
CA ALA A 341 22.91 -6.25 7.70
C ALA A 341 24.06 -5.24 7.73
N LEU A 342 25.22 -5.56 7.16
CA LEU A 342 26.37 -4.66 7.05
C LEU A 342 26.11 -3.37 6.23
N LEU A 343 25.02 -3.30 5.47
CA LEU A 343 24.62 -2.04 4.81
C LEU A 343 24.13 -0.98 5.80
N PHE A 344 23.74 -1.39 7.00
CA PHE A 344 23.13 -0.52 8.02
C PHE A 344 23.86 -0.55 9.37
N ILE A 345 24.68 -1.57 9.62
CA ILE A 345 25.31 -1.85 10.92
C ILE A 345 26.82 -1.95 10.70
N SER A 346 27.57 -1.38 11.64
CA SER A 346 29.04 -1.46 11.62
C SER A 346 29.53 -2.89 11.85
N PRO A 347 30.61 -3.32 11.19
CA PRO A 347 31.12 -4.70 11.32
C PRO A 347 31.50 -5.13 12.74
N ASP A 348 31.78 -4.17 13.63
CA ASP A 348 32.15 -4.42 15.02
C ASP A 348 30.96 -4.81 15.91
N GLU A 349 29.73 -4.55 15.45
CA GLU A 349 28.47 -4.81 16.18
C GLU A 349 27.92 -6.21 15.83
N THR A 350 28.67 -7.25 16.12
CA THR A 350 28.36 -8.64 15.70
C THR A 350 27.02 -9.14 16.23
N GLU A 351 26.69 -8.86 17.50
CA GLU A 351 25.41 -9.24 18.12
C GLU A 351 24.21 -8.64 17.37
N ILE A 352 24.30 -7.37 16.95
CA ILE A 352 23.22 -6.70 16.21
C ILE A 352 23.11 -7.29 14.80
N ILE A 353 24.23 -7.67 14.17
CA ILE A 353 24.25 -8.33 12.86
C ILE A 353 23.56 -9.69 12.95
N ASP A 354 23.90 -10.50 13.97
CA ASP A 354 23.34 -11.83 14.19
C ASP A 354 21.82 -11.77 14.44
N ASP A 355 21.37 -10.84 15.28
CA ASP A 355 19.95 -10.60 15.53
C ASP A 355 19.21 -10.14 14.26
N THR A 356 19.83 -9.25 13.46
CA THR A 356 19.28 -8.82 12.17
C THR A 356 19.13 -9.99 11.22
N ALA A 357 20.17 -10.84 11.11
CA ALA A 357 20.13 -12.02 10.27
C ALA A 357 19.09 -13.03 10.76
N LEU A 358 19.01 -13.26 12.07
CA LEU A 358 17.99 -14.11 12.69
C LEU A 358 16.56 -13.66 12.32
N PHE A 359 16.29 -12.35 12.44
CA PHE A 359 14.98 -11.81 12.06
C PHE A 359 14.67 -12.05 10.58
N LEU A 360 15.65 -11.81 9.69
CA LEU A 360 15.48 -12.02 8.26
C LEU A 360 15.28 -13.50 7.91
N HIS A 361 16.06 -14.41 8.52
CA HIS A 361 15.92 -15.86 8.32
C HIS A 361 14.53 -16.35 8.73
N ILE A 362 14.06 -15.97 9.92
CA ILE A 362 12.72 -16.37 10.39
C ILE A 362 11.65 -15.78 9.45
N ASN A 363 11.66 -14.48 9.19
CA ASN A 363 10.62 -13.86 8.38
C ASN A 363 10.57 -14.43 6.95
N THR A 364 11.72 -14.59 6.29
CA THR A 364 11.76 -15.10 4.91
C THR A 364 11.34 -16.56 4.80
N SER A 365 11.57 -17.36 5.83
CA SER A 365 11.08 -18.74 5.91
C SER A 365 9.55 -18.83 5.88
N PHE A 366 8.86 -17.79 6.37
CA PHE A 366 7.39 -17.71 6.37
C PHE A 366 6.83 -16.82 5.25
N PHE A 367 7.63 -16.36 4.30
CA PHE A 367 7.16 -15.50 3.19
C PHE A 367 6.12 -16.15 2.30
N PHE A 368 6.03 -17.48 2.28
CA PHE A 368 4.94 -18.18 1.61
C PHE A 368 3.58 -17.79 2.22
N LEU A 369 3.50 -17.66 3.55
CA LEU A 369 2.27 -17.21 4.22
C LEU A 369 1.94 -15.75 3.86
N LEU A 370 2.94 -14.88 3.80
CA LEU A 370 2.76 -13.48 3.37
C LEU A 370 2.25 -13.40 1.92
N GLY A 371 2.85 -14.19 1.02
CA GLY A 371 2.43 -14.22 -0.38
C GLY A 371 1.00 -14.71 -0.56
N MET A 372 0.62 -15.79 0.14
CA MET A 372 -0.76 -16.30 0.13
C MET A 372 -1.74 -15.29 0.68
N LEU A 373 -1.39 -14.64 1.79
CA LEU A 373 -2.17 -13.55 2.38
C LEU A 373 -2.41 -12.43 1.37
N SER A 374 -1.34 -11.95 0.69
CA SER A 374 -1.46 -10.88 -0.30
C SER A 374 -2.34 -11.31 -1.47
N ILE A 375 -2.11 -12.48 -2.06
CA ILE A 375 -2.91 -12.99 -3.19
C ILE A 375 -4.39 -13.10 -2.81
N LEU A 376 -4.72 -13.75 -1.70
CA LEU A 376 -6.10 -13.99 -1.30
C LEU A 376 -6.82 -12.70 -0.89
N ARG A 377 -6.16 -11.85 -0.09
CA ARG A 377 -6.71 -10.57 0.36
C ARG A 377 -7.09 -9.68 -0.81
N TYR A 378 -6.15 -9.43 -1.70
CA TYR A 378 -6.37 -8.55 -2.85
C TYR A 378 -7.35 -9.17 -3.88
N THR A 379 -7.41 -10.49 -4.00
CA THR A 379 -8.43 -11.17 -4.81
C THR A 379 -9.84 -10.95 -4.25
N ILE A 380 -10.00 -11.11 -2.93
CA ILE A 380 -11.28 -10.87 -2.22
C ILE A 380 -11.69 -9.39 -2.35
N GLN A 381 -10.72 -8.46 -2.22
CA GLN A 381 -10.94 -7.04 -2.43
C GLN A 381 -11.38 -6.74 -3.87
N GLY A 382 -10.69 -7.27 -4.88
CA GLY A 382 -11.03 -7.11 -6.28
C GLY A 382 -12.43 -7.61 -6.62
N ALA A 383 -12.89 -8.68 -5.97
CA ALA A 383 -14.26 -9.17 -6.06
C ALA A 383 -15.29 -8.27 -5.32
N GLY A 384 -14.86 -7.21 -4.63
CA GLY A 384 -15.73 -6.25 -3.94
C GLY A 384 -16.06 -6.60 -2.48
N TYR A 385 -15.49 -7.67 -1.91
CA TYR A 385 -15.74 -8.10 -0.52
C TYR A 385 -14.72 -7.51 0.45
N THR A 386 -14.50 -6.20 0.38
CA THR A 386 -13.44 -5.49 1.13
C THR A 386 -13.59 -5.57 2.65
N ARG A 387 -14.82 -5.71 3.16
CA ARG A 387 -15.04 -5.92 4.60
C ARG A 387 -14.44 -7.24 5.09
N LEU A 388 -14.57 -8.32 4.32
CA LEU A 388 -13.91 -9.59 4.67
C LEU A 388 -12.38 -9.43 4.69
N ALA A 389 -11.83 -8.74 3.68
CA ALA A 389 -10.39 -8.45 3.64
C ALA A 389 -9.95 -7.57 4.83
N MET A 390 -10.77 -6.62 5.28
CA MET A 390 -10.48 -5.81 6.48
C MET A 390 -10.35 -6.66 7.74
N PHE A 391 -11.19 -7.67 7.93
CA PHE A 391 -11.10 -8.57 9.09
C PHE A 391 -9.80 -9.38 9.12
N SER A 392 -9.16 -9.63 7.98
CA SER A 392 -7.82 -10.22 7.99
C SER A 392 -6.79 -9.28 8.63
N GLY A 393 -6.92 -7.96 8.43
CA GLY A 393 -6.10 -6.96 9.13
C GLY A 393 -6.32 -6.97 10.66
N VAL A 394 -7.58 -7.17 11.09
CA VAL A 394 -7.88 -7.36 12.53
C VAL A 394 -7.20 -8.62 13.07
N SER A 395 -7.24 -9.73 12.32
CA SER A 395 -6.56 -10.98 12.71
C SER A 395 -5.05 -10.78 12.85
N GLU A 396 -4.42 -10.04 11.92
CA GLU A 396 -3.00 -9.68 12.01
C GLU A 396 -2.70 -8.82 13.24
N MET A 397 -3.52 -7.81 13.50
CA MET A 397 -3.35 -6.95 14.68
C MET A 397 -3.44 -7.76 15.96
N VAL A 398 -4.48 -8.60 16.11
CA VAL A 398 -4.66 -9.46 17.30
C VAL A 398 -3.46 -10.37 17.48
N ALA A 399 -2.98 -11.00 16.40
CA ALA A 399 -1.81 -11.89 16.47
C ALA A 399 -0.55 -11.15 16.95
N ARG A 400 -0.27 -9.94 16.39
CA ARG A 400 0.88 -9.13 16.84
C ARG A 400 0.75 -8.68 18.29
N VAL A 401 -0.45 -8.31 18.74
CA VAL A 401 -0.70 -7.96 20.14
C VAL A 401 -0.45 -9.16 21.05
N LEU A 402 -0.94 -10.35 20.69
CA LEU A 402 -0.69 -11.58 21.47
C LEU A 402 0.80 -11.92 21.54
N VAL A 403 1.50 -11.84 20.42
CA VAL A 403 2.96 -12.05 20.40
C VAL A 403 3.67 -11.03 21.27
N SER A 404 3.30 -9.74 21.19
CA SER A 404 3.90 -8.67 21.98
C SER A 404 3.69 -8.85 23.48
N LEU A 405 2.53 -9.37 23.90
CA LEU A 405 2.18 -9.56 25.31
C LEU A 405 2.66 -10.88 25.89
N ILE A 406 2.81 -11.93 25.08
CA ILE A 406 3.12 -13.28 25.55
C ILE A 406 4.50 -13.73 25.09
N ALA A 407 4.78 -13.72 23.78
CA ALA A 407 6.00 -14.30 23.24
C ALA A 407 7.23 -13.41 23.50
N VAL A 408 7.08 -12.09 23.37
CA VAL A 408 8.21 -11.16 23.61
C VAL A 408 8.68 -11.20 25.08
N PRO A 409 7.83 -11.16 26.11
CA PRO A 409 8.29 -11.30 27.49
C PRO A 409 8.94 -12.64 27.81
N LEU A 410 8.53 -13.73 27.13
CA LEU A 410 9.06 -15.08 27.39
C LEU A 410 10.36 -15.36 26.62
N TRP A 411 10.49 -14.88 25.38
CA TRP A 411 11.54 -15.27 24.46
C TRP A 411 12.39 -14.09 23.98
N GLY A 412 12.16 -12.88 24.49
CA GLY A 412 12.92 -11.68 24.10
C GLY A 412 12.81 -11.41 22.60
N PHE A 413 13.95 -11.14 21.94
CA PHE A 413 14.01 -10.80 20.53
C PHE A 413 13.50 -11.93 19.60
N TRP A 414 13.66 -13.21 20.01
CA TRP A 414 13.05 -14.33 19.31
C TRP A 414 11.53 -14.17 19.20
N GLY A 415 10.88 -13.73 20.26
CA GLY A 415 9.45 -13.44 20.25
C GLY A 415 9.09 -12.36 19.21
N VAL A 416 9.90 -11.30 19.12
CA VAL A 416 9.72 -10.23 18.11
C VAL A 416 9.81 -10.79 16.69
N CYS A 417 10.77 -11.68 16.41
CA CYS A 417 10.95 -12.29 15.10
C CYS A 417 9.71 -13.07 14.62
N PHE A 418 8.92 -13.64 15.53
CA PHE A 418 7.69 -14.36 15.20
C PHE A 418 6.44 -13.47 15.12
N GLY A 419 6.56 -12.16 15.38
CA GLY A 419 5.43 -11.23 15.31
C GLY A 419 4.71 -11.21 13.97
N ASP A 420 5.44 -11.05 12.91
CA ASP A 420 4.89 -11.02 11.56
C ASP A 420 4.49 -12.41 11.02
N PRO A 421 5.32 -13.47 11.14
CA PRO A 421 4.91 -14.83 10.76
C PRO A 421 3.60 -15.28 11.39
N THR A 422 3.41 -15.03 12.70
CA THR A 422 2.17 -15.36 13.41
C THR A 422 0.99 -14.54 12.85
N ALA A 423 1.21 -13.25 12.59
CA ALA A 423 0.18 -12.40 12.01
C ALA A 423 -0.27 -12.91 10.62
N TRP A 424 0.67 -13.32 9.77
CA TRP A 424 0.37 -13.89 8.46
C TRP A 424 -0.36 -15.23 8.55
N LEU A 425 -0.01 -16.05 9.51
CA LEU A 425 -0.70 -17.32 9.77
C LEU A 425 -2.17 -17.07 10.16
N PHE A 426 -2.42 -16.18 11.14
CA PHE A 426 -3.77 -15.86 11.60
C PHE A 426 -4.62 -15.24 10.48
N ALA A 427 -4.02 -14.37 9.68
CA ALA A 427 -4.71 -13.79 8.53
C ALA A 427 -5.08 -14.85 7.48
N ASN A 428 -4.21 -15.82 7.18
CA ASN A 428 -4.50 -16.90 6.24
C ASN A 428 -5.56 -17.85 6.76
N LEU A 429 -5.56 -18.17 8.06
CA LEU A 429 -6.62 -18.98 8.69
C LEU A 429 -8.01 -18.35 8.51
N PHE A 430 -8.08 -17.01 8.45
CA PHE A 430 -9.32 -16.30 8.14
C PHE A 430 -9.56 -16.19 6.62
N LEU A 431 -8.54 -15.83 5.82
CA LEU A 431 -8.69 -15.54 4.40
C LEU A 431 -9.00 -16.77 3.54
N ILE A 432 -8.48 -17.94 3.87
CA ILE A 432 -8.75 -19.17 3.12
C ILE A 432 -10.24 -19.52 3.15
N PRO A 433 -10.91 -19.64 4.29
CA PRO A 433 -12.36 -19.85 4.34
C PRO A 433 -13.16 -18.72 3.69
N ALA A 434 -12.74 -17.45 3.92
CA ALA A 434 -13.39 -16.29 3.32
C ALA A 434 -13.32 -16.33 1.79
N PHE A 435 -12.18 -16.69 1.23
CA PHE A 435 -12.03 -16.85 -0.22
C PHE A 435 -12.90 -17.99 -0.77
N ILE A 436 -12.93 -19.15 -0.13
CA ILE A 436 -13.79 -20.27 -0.53
C ILE A 436 -15.27 -19.84 -0.53
N TYR A 437 -15.70 -19.11 0.49
CA TYR A 437 -17.06 -18.56 0.56
C TYR A 437 -17.35 -17.60 -0.62
N VAL A 438 -16.46 -16.64 -0.87
CA VAL A 438 -16.58 -15.67 -1.96
C VAL A 438 -16.61 -16.39 -3.32
N TYR A 439 -15.69 -17.31 -3.56
CA TYR A 439 -15.60 -18.04 -4.82
C TYR A 439 -16.86 -18.86 -5.12
N ARG A 440 -17.36 -19.63 -4.14
CA ARG A 440 -18.61 -20.40 -4.27
C ARG A 440 -19.81 -19.48 -4.54
N ARG A 441 -19.84 -18.30 -3.91
CA ARG A 441 -20.90 -17.33 -4.16
C ARG A 441 -20.85 -16.77 -5.58
N LEU A 442 -19.68 -16.48 -6.11
CA LEU A 442 -19.47 -16.04 -7.49
C LEU A 442 -19.95 -17.07 -8.50
N GLN A 443 -19.57 -18.34 -8.33
CA GLN A 443 -20.03 -19.41 -9.19
C GLN A 443 -21.57 -19.52 -9.21
N ARG A 444 -22.22 -19.39 -8.05
CA ARG A 444 -23.69 -19.43 -7.97
C ARG A 444 -24.37 -18.28 -8.70
N ILE A 445 -23.81 -17.07 -8.67
CA ILE A 445 -24.34 -15.90 -9.38
C ILE A 445 -24.29 -16.14 -10.89
N VAL A 446 -23.14 -16.57 -11.42
CA VAL A 446 -22.98 -16.86 -12.87
C VAL A 446 -23.91 -17.95 -13.34
N VAL A 447 -24.10 -19.03 -12.56
CA VAL A 447 -25.03 -20.12 -12.91
C VAL A 447 -26.48 -19.62 -12.92
N LYS A 448 -26.87 -18.71 -12.01
CA LYS A 448 -28.23 -18.13 -12.00
C LYS A 448 -28.45 -17.22 -13.21
N GLU A 449 -27.51 -16.35 -13.53
CA GLU A 449 -27.59 -15.45 -14.68
C GLU A 449 -27.59 -16.25 -16.01
N GLY A 450 -26.76 -17.27 -16.14
CA GLY A 450 -26.76 -18.16 -17.30
C GLY A 450 -28.05 -18.93 -17.48
N ARG A 451 -28.76 -19.31 -16.40
CA ARG A 451 -30.08 -19.95 -16.48
C ARG A 451 -31.18 -18.98 -16.90
N VAL A 452 -31.07 -17.70 -16.51
CA VAL A 452 -32.03 -16.66 -16.92
C VAL A 452 -31.92 -16.38 -18.41
N VAL A 453 -30.67 -16.30 -18.94
CA VAL A 453 -30.42 -16.10 -20.38
C VAL A 453 -30.79 -17.33 -21.22
N ALA A 454 -30.68 -18.55 -20.69
CA ALA A 454 -31.07 -19.78 -21.41
C ALA A 454 -32.59 -20.01 -21.43
N ASN A 455 -33.36 -19.35 -20.56
CA ASN A 455 -34.81 -19.47 -20.48
C ASN A 455 -35.55 -18.23 -21.07
N SER A 456 -34.83 -17.25 -21.58
CA SER A 456 -35.34 -16.09 -22.33
C SER A 456 -35.08 -16.25 -23.83
#